data_8d7d9c2b25702d486416909e7b501569
#
_entry.id   8d7d9c2b25702d486416909e7b501569
#
_cell.length_a   1.000
_cell.length_b   1.000
_cell.length_c   1.000
_cell.angle_alpha   90.00
_cell.angle_beta   90.00
_cell.angle_gamma   90.00
#
_symmetry.space_group_name_H-M   'P 1'
#
loop_
_entity.id
_entity.type
_entity.pdbx_description
1 polymer ?
#
loop_
_entity_poly.entity_id
_entity_poly.type
_entity_poly.pdbx_seq_one_letter_code
_entity_poly.pdbx_strand_id
1 'polypeptide(L)'
;MCDTCEFTSGPPPNALGKYLLVPLTAGGFLYAGMQLIFTAQRLTEERGQMMTFVQGFALFGVGLFVWYSGMGAANPKQRRQRILKYRRAWEDEQAGVAAPDTTSLLGENLEAVVVAIILALIIRHFVMEAFVIPTGSMAPTLLGDHFDLECERCKHPFPIAKREYELTQGETETHATATCPVCDYTFERDLTRADMRSGHKILVNKFIYRFRPPRRYEVVVFKFPNTPWRNYIKRLVGLPGETITVRNGDVFANGERARKPDHVIDSIWIPVHDAAWRRTGGEPRWDVVAEDLRPAWQFGKDGAEDLDGAWMRCDPAQAKLPAGQETAWVGYQHRKMHAAYAYNREDSARGPITGDLRVRARVTPEAGAVVRLGILETTRLYDEENNSQRDEERLVAARFEAGQGEATYAIEANGEVVAQVKGPALTPGLPHELTLAYADDRARLQLDGETLLAWDDPFGPVEQTYDVQVRLGAAKAPAVFEQLRIDRDVYYVPSRSNAQYDPSIQAIEIPQRSYFVMGDNSPNSEDGRSWGFVREGHMIGRAFLVFWPPTPEHLRLIR
;
A
#
# COMPACT_ATOMS: atom_id res chain seq x y z
N MET A 1 50.78 -42.34 -45.90
CA MET A 1 50.59 -41.44 -47.02
C MET A 1 49.10 -41.42 -47.36
N CYS A 2 48.42 -40.47 -46.89
CA CYS A 2 47.30 -39.81 -47.55
C CYS A 2 46.94 -38.60 -46.75
N ASP A 3 47.53 -37.48 -47.14
CA ASP A 3 47.43 -36.15 -46.48
C ASP A 3 46.38 -35.27 -47.13
N THR A 4 45.27 -35.79 -47.59
CA THR A 4 44.21 -34.99 -48.15
C THR A 4 42.84 -35.64 -47.91
N CYS A 5 42.37 -35.70 -46.66
CA CYS A 5 40.98 -35.88 -46.45
C CYS A 5 40.35 -34.46 -46.22
N GLU A 6 39.85 -33.92 -47.32
CA GLU A 6 39.06 -32.69 -47.34
C GLU A 6 37.90 -32.78 -46.37
N PHE A 7 37.85 -31.81 -45.50
CA PHE A 7 36.74 -31.52 -44.63
C PHE A 7 35.53 -31.01 -45.46
N THR A 8 34.75 -31.91 -46.03
CA THR A 8 33.52 -31.55 -46.77
C THR A 8 32.22 -31.95 -46.05
N SER A 9 32.28 -32.34 -44.77
CA SER A 9 31.07 -32.49 -43.99
C SER A 9 31.00 -31.35 -42.98
N GLY A 10 30.12 -30.36 -43.23
CA GLY A 10 29.79 -29.31 -42.28
C GLY A 10 29.35 -29.91 -40.95
N PRO A 11 29.45 -29.16 -39.85
CA PRO A 11 29.05 -29.65 -38.53
C PRO A 11 27.59 -30.10 -38.61
N PRO A 12 27.20 -31.19 -37.91
CA PRO A 12 25.83 -31.67 -37.91
C PRO A 12 24.89 -30.55 -37.50
N PRO A 13 23.69 -30.45 -38.10
CA PRO A 13 22.77 -29.31 -37.92
C PRO A 13 22.47 -29.00 -36.44
N ASN A 14 22.58 -29.97 -35.56
CA ASN A 14 22.48 -29.79 -34.12
C ASN A 14 23.73 -29.16 -33.45
N ALA A 15 24.89 -29.17 -34.08
CA ALA A 15 26.09 -28.57 -33.53
C ALA A 15 26.07 -27.03 -33.68
N LEU A 16 25.57 -26.52 -34.80
CA LEU A 16 25.39 -25.07 -35.00
C LEU A 16 24.42 -24.50 -33.95
N GLY A 17 23.33 -25.19 -33.65
CA GLY A 17 22.39 -24.81 -32.61
C GLY A 17 22.99 -24.74 -31.20
N LYS A 18 23.78 -25.79 -30.83
CA LYS A 18 24.35 -25.86 -29.48
C LYS A 18 25.57 -24.95 -29.26
N TYR A 19 26.39 -24.72 -30.24
CA TYR A 19 27.67 -24.00 -30.07
C TYR A 19 27.64 -22.54 -30.48
N LEU A 20 26.69 -22.13 -31.29
CA LEU A 20 26.50 -20.73 -31.68
C LEU A 20 25.21 -20.12 -31.15
N LEU A 21 24.08 -20.81 -31.32
CA LEU A 21 22.78 -20.27 -30.91
C LEU A 21 22.60 -20.26 -29.39
N VAL A 22 23.05 -21.30 -28.67
CA VAL A 22 22.92 -21.37 -27.20
C VAL A 22 23.69 -20.27 -26.48
N PRO A 23 24.99 -20.01 -26.76
CA PRO A 23 25.70 -18.88 -26.15
C PRO A 23 25.12 -17.52 -26.54
N LEU A 24 24.69 -17.36 -27.80
CA LEU A 24 24.09 -16.12 -28.27
C LEU A 24 22.71 -15.86 -27.61
N THR A 25 21.89 -16.89 -27.50
CA THR A 25 20.57 -16.78 -26.82
C THR A 25 20.74 -16.61 -25.31
N ALA A 26 21.65 -17.34 -24.67
CA ALA A 26 21.98 -17.17 -23.26
C ALA A 26 22.52 -15.76 -22.98
N GLY A 27 23.43 -15.26 -23.80
CA GLY A 27 23.94 -13.89 -23.72
C GLY A 27 22.87 -12.86 -23.94
N GLY A 28 21.95 -13.09 -24.88
CA GLY A 28 20.78 -12.24 -25.13
C GLY A 28 19.85 -12.17 -23.92
N PHE A 29 19.52 -13.31 -23.30
CA PHE A 29 18.68 -13.33 -22.10
C PHE A 29 19.37 -12.69 -20.89
N LEU A 30 20.66 -12.92 -20.70
CA LEU A 30 21.44 -12.27 -19.64
C LEU A 30 21.48 -10.75 -19.82
N TYR A 31 21.75 -10.29 -21.05
CA TYR A 31 21.78 -8.87 -21.38
C TYR A 31 20.40 -8.22 -21.23
N ALA A 32 19.35 -8.83 -21.79
CA ALA A 32 17.99 -8.35 -21.66
C ALA A 32 17.53 -8.30 -20.19
N GLY A 33 17.84 -9.34 -19.41
CA GLY A 33 17.56 -9.39 -17.99
C GLY A 33 18.26 -8.26 -17.22
N MET A 34 19.53 -8.02 -17.48
CA MET A 34 20.27 -6.88 -16.89
C MET A 34 19.68 -5.54 -17.30
N GLN A 35 19.37 -5.34 -18.58
CA GLN A 35 18.77 -4.10 -19.07
C GLN A 35 17.42 -3.83 -18.41
N LEU A 36 16.57 -4.84 -18.24
CA LEU A 36 15.29 -4.69 -17.54
C LEU A 36 15.48 -4.37 -16.06
N ILE A 37 16.47 -4.97 -15.39
CA ILE A 37 16.79 -4.66 -13.99
C ILE A 37 17.25 -3.20 -13.86
N PHE A 38 18.13 -2.72 -14.73
CA PHE A 38 18.59 -1.33 -14.75
C PHE A 38 17.48 -0.35 -15.15
N THR A 39 16.59 -0.73 -16.07
CA THR A 39 15.44 0.09 -16.47
C THR A 39 14.44 0.20 -15.33
N ALA A 40 14.17 -0.91 -14.61
CA ALA A 40 13.29 -0.90 -13.44
C ALA A 40 13.75 0.09 -12.36
N GLN A 41 15.06 0.28 -12.21
CA GLN A 41 15.60 1.26 -11.25
C GLN A 41 15.34 2.73 -11.65
N ARG A 42 15.04 3.00 -12.93
CA ARG A 42 14.77 4.36 -13.46
C ARG A 42 13.28 4.70 -13.56
N LEU A 43 12.40 3.71 -13.44
CA LEU A 43 10.97 3.94 -13.52
C LEU A 43 10.46 4.57 -12.22
N THR A 44 9.59 5.57 -12.35
CA THR A 44 8.95 6.25 -11.22
C THR A 44 7.68 5.54 -10.75
N GLU A 45 7.03 4.77 -11.62
CA GLU A 45 5.84 3.99 -11.29
C GLU A 45 6.21 2.63 -10.70
N GLU A 46 5.85 2.41 -9.45
CA GLU A 46 6.22 1.20 -8.69
C GLU A 46 5.66 -0.11 -9.27
N ARG A 47 4.46 -0.10 -9.86
CA ARG A 47 3.92 -1.30 -10.55
C ARG A 47 4.77 -1.67 -11.75
N GLY A 48 5.16 -0.68 -12.55
CA GLY A 48 6.05 -0.87 -13.69
C GLY A 48 7.44 -1.35 -13.26
N GLN A 49 7.99 -0.78 -12.18
CA GLN A 49 9.27 -1.19 -11.61
C GLN A 49 9.28 -2.66 -11.21
N MET A 50 8.26 -3.11 -10.48
CA MET A 50 8.21 -4.49 -9.99
C MET A 50 8.06 -5.50 -11.11
N MET A 51 7.12 -5.27 -12.05
CA MET A 51 6.94 -6.16 -13.20
C MET A 51 8.22 -6.27 -14.02
N THR A 52 8.86 -5.12 -14.29
CA THR A 52 10.11 -5.07 -15.05
C THR A 52 11.26 -5.74 -14.30
N PHE A 53 11.31 -5.58 -12.96
CA PHE A 53 12.32 -6.20 -12.11
C PHE A 53 12.16 -7.73 -12.07
N VAL A 54 10.93 -8.24 -11.86
CA VAL A 54 10.62 -9.67 -11.86
C VAL A 54 10.91 -10.30 -13.23
N GLN A 55 10.52 -9.65 -14.32
CA GLN A 55 10.82 -10.07 -15.68
C GLN A 55 12.34 -10.10 -15.93
N GLY A 56 13.06 -9.07 -15.47
CA GLY A 56 14.52 -8.99 -15.57
C GLY A 56 15.22 -10.15 -14.86
N PHE A 57 14.82 -10.45 -13.63
CA PHE A 57 15.39 -11.59 -12.89
C PHE A 57 15.02 -12.94 -13.50
N ALA A 58 13.78 -13.09 -13.99
CA ALA A 58 13.36 -14.32 -14.67
C ALA A 58 14.19 -14.56 -15.93
N LEU A 59 14.36 -13.54 -16.77
CA LEU A 59 15.18 -13.63 -17.99
C LEU A 59 16.65 -13.86 -17.68
N PHE A 60 17.19 -13.20 -16.65
CA PHE A 60 18.56 -13.40 -16.21
C PHE A 60 18.77 -14.84 -15.70
N GLY A 61 17.83 -15.37 -14.92
CA GLY A 61 17.83 -16.77 -14.46
C GLY A 61 17.76 -17.78 -15.61
N VAL A 62 16.88 -17.52 -16.57
CA VAL A 62 16.80 -18.33 -17.80
C VAL A 62 18.13 -18.25 -18.59
N GLY A 63 18.72 -17.06 -18.71
CA GLY A 63 20.01 -16.87 -19.36
C GLY A 63 21.13 -17.65 -18.69
N LEU A 64 21.21 -17.61 -17.35
CA LEU A 64 22.17 -18.41 -16.57
C LEU A 64 21.92 -19.90 -16.74
N PHE A 65 20.67 -20.35 -16.72
CA PHE A 65 20.32 -21.76 -16.92
C PHE A 65 20.70 -22.25 -18.33
N VAL A 66 20.38 -21.46 -19.37
CA VAL A 66 20.73 -21.78 -20.77
C VAL A 66 22.25 -21.78 -20.96
N TRP A 67 22.93 -20.78 -20.37
CA TRP A 67 24.41 -20.71 -20.41
C TRP A 67 25.05 -21.90 -19.73
N TYR A 68 24.61 -22.27 -18.53
CA TYR A 68 25.12 -23.41 -17.77
C TYR A 68 24.81 -24.72 -18.48
N SER A 69 23.56 -24.93 -18.92
CA SER A 69 23.15 -26.16 -19.62
C SER A 69 23.78 -26.29 -21.00
N GLY A 70 24.04 -25.18 -21.69
CA GLY A 70 24.62 -25.16 -23.04
C GLY A 70 26.14 -25.26 -23.09
N MET A 71 26.83 -24.63 -22.12
CA MET A 71 28.29 -24.61 -22.09
C MET A 71 28.95 -25.75 -21.30
N GLY A 72 28.15 -26.57 -20.65
CA GLY A 72 28.50 -27.72 -19.82
C GLY A 72 30.01 -28.04 -19.72
N ALA A 73 30.60 -27.54 -18.65
CA ALA A 73 31.97 -27.69 -18.21
C ALA A 73 32.97 -26.65 -18.74
N ALA A 74 33.35 -25.77 -17.85
CA ALA A 74 34.52 -24.91 -17.98
C ALA A 74 35.86 -25.70 -18.09
N ASN A 75 35.80 -27.03 -18.07
CA ASN A 75 37.00 -27.87 -18.16
C ASN A 75 37.23 -28.33 -19.60
N PRO A 76 38.33 -27.90 -20.23
CA PRO A 76 38.68 -28.29 -21.61
C PRO A 76 38.71 -29.80 -21.83
N LYS A 77 39.07 -30.59 -20.81
CA LYS A 77 39.09 -32.05 -20.88
C LYS A 77 37.68 -32.65 -20.99
N GLN A 78 36.74 -32.15 -20.23
CA GLN A 78 35.33 -32.60 -20.30
C GLN A 78 34.65 -32.16 -21.61
N ARG A 79 34.97 -30.97 -22.11
CA ARG A 79 34.52 -30.49 -23.43
C ARG A 79 35.01 -31.42 -24.55
N ARG A 80 36.28 -31.82 -24.51
CA ARG A 80 36.86 -32.76 -25.50
C ARG A 80 36.22 -34.14 -25.39
N GLN A 81 35.96 -34.63 -24.17
CA GLN A 81 35.28 -35.91 -23.96
C GLN A 81 33.83 -35.89 -24.46
N ARG A 82 33.10 -34.79 -24.25
CA ARG A 82 31.73 -34.63 -24.79
C ARG A 82 31.74 -34.59 -26.33
N ILE A 83 32.62 -33.85 -26.93
CA ILE A 83 32.77 -33.81 -28.41
C ILE A 83 33.04 -35.20 -28.95
N LEU A 84 33.96 -35.94 -28.33
CA LEU A 84 34.27 -37.31 -28.73
C LEU A 84 33.10 -38.28 -28.53
N LYS A 85 32.32 -38.11 -27.45
CA LYS A 85 31.10 -38.89 -27.18
C LYS A 85 30.00 -38.61 -28.21
N TYR A 86 29.79 -37.35 -28.58
CA TYR A 86 28.81 -36.99 -29.62
C TYR A 86 29.27 -37.46 -31.02
N ARG A 87 30.54 -37.40 -31.29
CA ARG A 87 31.09 -37.91 -32.55
C ARG A 87 30.91 -39.43 -32.65
N ARG A 88 31.20 -40.19 -31.60
CA ARG A 88 30.93 -41.64 -31.54
C ARG A 88 29.45 -41.96 -31.68
N ALA A 89 28.59 -41.26 -30.95
CA ALA A 89 27.13 -41.46 -31.05
C ALA A 89 26.59 -41.19 -32.46
N TRP A 90 27.17 -40.24 -33.18
CA TRP A 90 26.81 -39.94 -34.56
C TRP A 90 27.34 -41.03 -35.53
N GLU A 91 28.59 -41.52 -35.30
CA GLU A 91 29.20 -42.62 -36.05
C GLU A 91 28.41 -43.94 -35.81
N ASP A 92 27.94 -44.18 -34.58
CA ASP A 92 27.12 -45.34 -34.20
C ASP A 92 25.71 -45.26 -34.81
N GLU A 93 25.09 -44.07 -34.86
CA GLU A 93 23.78 -43.82 -35.51
C GLU A 93 23.84 -44.06 -37.03
N GLN A 94 24.94 -43.67 -37.67
CA GLN A 94 25.18 -43.96 -39.08
C GLN A 94 25.47 -45.45 -39.35
N ALA A 95 26.04 -46.16 -38.38
CA ALA A 95 26.32 -47.59 -38.47
C ALA A 95 25.10 -48.45 -38.08
N GLY A 96 23.93 -47.85 -37.74
CA GLY A 96 22.73 -48.59 -37.32
C GLY A 96 22.88 -49.30 -35.96
N VAL A 97 23.84 -48.88 -35.13
CA VAL A 97 24.05 -49.42 -33.79
C VAL A 97 23.10 -48.70 -32.83
N ALA A 98 22.32 -49.47 -32.07
CA ALA A 98 21.40 -48.91 -31.08
C ALA A 98 22.15 -48.02 -30.08
N ALA A 99 21.59 -46.82 -29.84
CA ALA A 99 22.16 -45.84 -28.92
C ALA A 99 22.40 -46.43 -27.54
N PRO A 100 23.61 -46.22 -26.94
CA PRO A 100 23.87 -46.74 -25.61
C PRO A 100 23.02 -46.07 -24.57
N ASP A 101 22.60 -46.88 -23.62
CA ASP A 101 21.63 -46.61 -22.56
C ASP A 101 21.81 -45.29 -21.77
N THR A 102 20.77 -44.74 -21.46
CA THR A 102 20.27 -43.62 -20.64
C THR A 102 20.92 -43.35 -19.27
N THR A 103 22.09 -43.84 -18.94
CA THR A 103 22.75 -43.57 -17.66
C THR A 103 23.26 -42.14 -17.50
N SER A 104 23.29 -41.34 -18.60
CA SER A 104 23.66 -39.93 -18.54
C SER A 104 22.51 -38.99 -18.13
N LEU A 105 21.25 -39.39 -18.34
CA LEU A 105 20.10 -38.56 -18.01
C LEU A 105 19.94 -38.34 -16.50
N LEU A 106 20.23 -39.33 -15.67
CA LEU A 106 20.22 -39.20 -14.21
C LEU A 106 21.32 -38.25 -13.71
N GLY A 107 22.53 -38.35 -14.29
CA GLY A 107 23.64 -37.47 -13.93
C GLY A 107 23.42 -36.01 -14.33
N GLU A 108 22.89 -35.77 -15.53
CA GLU A 108 22.60 -34.42 -16.02
C GLU A 108 21.46 -33.77 -15.22
N ASN A 109 20.41 -34.55 -14.85
CA ASN A 109 19.31 -34.09 -14.01
C ASN A 109 19.77 -33.80 -12.57
N LEU A 110 20.63 -34.63 -11.98
CA LEU A 110 21.18 -34.42 -10.65
C LEU A 110 22.05 -33.15 -10.62
N GLU A 111 22.89 -32.93 -11.63
CA GLU A 111 23.70 -31.71 -11.76
C GLU A 111 22.81 -30.45 -11.83
N ALA A 112 21.75 -30.49 -12.64
CA ALA A 112 20.80 -29.39 -12.76
C ALA A 112 20.08 -29.10 -11.42
N VAL A 113 19.66 -30.14 -10.69
CA VAL A 113 19.03 -30.02 -9.37
C VAL A 113 20.00 -29.41 -8.34
N VAL A 114 21.27 -29.87 -8.31
CA VAL A 114 22.28 -29.32 -7.39
C VAL A 114 22.55 -27.85 -7.69
N VAL A 115 22.66 -27.46 -8.95
CA VAL A 115 22.85 -26.05 -9.33
C VAL A 115 21.62 -25.20 -8.95
N ALA A 116 20.41 -25.72 -9.20
CA ALA A 116 19.19 -25.03 -8.82
C ALA A 116 19.11 -24.81 -7.29
N ILE A 117 19.47 -25.81 -6.49
CA ILE A 117 19.52 -25.71 -5.03
C ILE A 117 20.56 -24.66 -4.59
N ILE A 118 21.78 -24.72 -5.15
CA ILE A 118 22.84 -23.73 -4.82
C ILE A 118 22.39 -22.32 -5.18
N LEU A 119 21.81 -22.13 -6.37
CA LEU A 119 21.30 -20.83 -6.81
C LEU A 119 20.17 -20.34 -5.90
N ALA A 120 19.23 -21.21 -5.54
CA ALA A 120 18.15 -20.88 -4.62
C ALA A 120 18.68 -20.47 -3.23
N LEU A 121 19.71 -21.17 -2.72
CA LEU A 121 20.35 -20.82 -1.45
C LEU A 121 21.10 -19.48 -1.54
N ILE A 122 21.78 -19.20 -2.65
CA ILE A 122 22.44 -17.91 -2.88
C ILE A 122 21.40 -16.79 -2.93
N ILE A 123 20.32 -16.95 -3.69
CA ILE A 123 19.24 -15.97 -3.78
C ILE A 123 18.64 -15.74 -2.39
N ARG A 124 18.26 -16.80 -1.68
CA ARG A 124 17.69 -16.72 -0.33
C ARG A 124 18.63 -16.01 0.66
N HIS A 125 19.94 -16.30 0.61
CA HIS A 125 20.88 -15.74 1.59
C HIS A 125 21.23 -14.27 1.31
N PHE A 126 21.43 -13.90 0.05
CA PHE A 126 21.98 -12.60 -0.31
C PHE A 126 20.95 -11.63 -0.91
N VAL A 127 19.91 -12.11 -1.59
CA VAL A 127 19.02 -11.26 -2.39
C VAL A 127 17.66 -11.08 -1.73
N MET A 128 16.94 -12.17 -1.46
CA MET A 128 15.57 -12.13 -0.96
C MET A 128 15.35 -13.17 0.13
N GLU A 129 14.59 -12.78 1.15
CA GLU A 129 14.18 -13.69 2.22
C GLU A 129 12.69 -13.54 2.49
N ALA A 130 12.02 -14.67 2.74
CA ALA A 130 10.62 -14.69 3.13
C ALA A 130 10.49 -14.65 4.66
N PHE A 131 9.61 -13.78 5.16
CA PHE A 131 9.28 -13.68 6.58
C PHE A 131 7.78 -13.86 6.79
N VAL A 132 7.43 -14.42 7.94
CA VAL A 132 6.04 -14.47 8.45
C VAL A 132 5.87 -13.37 9.47
N ILE A 133 4.77 -12.64 9.42
CA ILE A 133 4.44 -11.57 10.38
C ILE A 133 3.65 -12.16 11.54
N PRO A 134 4.21 -12.27 12.76
CA PRO A 134 3.50 -12.91 13.85
C PRO A 134 2.58 -11.97 14.63
N THR A 135 2.83 -10.66 14.58
CA THR A 135 2.15 -9.66 15.42
C THR A 135 1.48 -8.57 14.60
N GLY A 136 0.43 -7.96 15.17
CA GLY A 136 -0.35 -6.91 14.49
C GLY A 136 0.25 -5.50 14.58
N SER A 137 1.52 -5.31 14.97
CA SER A 137 2.10 -3.97 15.16
C SER A 137 2.22 -3.12 13.89
N MET A 138 2.10 -3.74 12.72
CA MET A 138 2.08 -3.09 11.40
C MET A 138 0.70 -3.13 10.74
N ALA A 139 -0.36 -3.52 11.46
CA ALA A 139 -1.72 -3.52 10.94
C ALA A 139 -2.23 -2.07 10.74
N PRO A 140 -3.09 -1.85 9.74
CA PRO A 140 -3.61 -2.82 8.78
C PRO A 140 -2.68 -3.07 7.59
N THR A 141 -1.53 -2.37 7.50
CA THR A 141 -0.58 -2.53 6.39
C THR A 141 -0.09 -3.97 6.30
N LEU A 142 0.29 -4.58 7.42
CA LEU A 142 0.68 -5.98 7.49
C LEU A 142 -0.03 -6.64 8.67
N LEU A 143 -0.84 -7.64 8.39
CA LEU A 143 -1.53 -8.40 9.43
C LEU A 143 -0.60 -9.43 10.05
N GLY A 144 -0.63 -9.51 11.39
CA GLY A 144 -0.08 -10.64 12.15
C GLY A 144 -1.06 -11.83 12.16
N ASP A 145 -0.86 -12.77 13.09
CA ASP A 145 -1.85 -13.81 13.32
C ASP A 145 -3.17 -13.15 13.77
N HIS A 146 -4.28 -13.51 13.13
CA HIS A 146 -5.57 -12.85 13.26
C HIS A 146 -6.74 -13.81 13.06
N PHE A 147 -7.93 -13.34 13.37
CA PHE A 147 -9.20 -13.99 13.03
C PHE A 147 -9.91 -13.14 11.99
N ASP A 148 -10.41 -13.75 10.93
CA ASP A 148 -11.26 -13.10 9.94
C ASP A 148 -12.71 -13.15 10.41
N LEU A 149 -13.33 -12.00 10.57
CA LEU A 149 -14.72 -11.84 10.93
C LEU A 149 -15.53 -11.20 9.81
N GLU A 150 -16.81 -11.48 9.78
CA GLU A 150 -17.79 -10.79 8.96
C GLU A 150 -18.79 -10.09 9.89
N CYS A 151 -19.03 -8.81 9.66
CA CYS A 151 -20.00 -8.04 10.43
C CYS A 151 -21.40 -8.59 10.25
N GLU A 152 -22.10 -8.87 11.34
CA GLU A 152 -23.47 -9.39 11.30
C GLU A 152 -24.47 -8.42 10.67
N ARG A 153 -24.21 -7.09 10.81
CA ARG A 153 -25.12 -6.05 10.36
C ARG A 153 -24.90 -5.60 8.91
N CYS A 154 -23.64 -5.35 8.48
CA CYS A 154 -23.35 -4.83 7.15
C CYS A 154 -22.59 -5.81 6.26
N LYS A 155 -22.23 -6.99 6.78
CA LYS A 155 -21.48 -8.03 6.07
C LYS A 155 -20.06 -7.65 5.66
N HIS A 156 -19.52 -6.54 6.20
CA HIS A 156 -18.14 -6.15 5.95
C HIS A 156 -17.17 -7.17 6.57
N PRO A 157 -16.23 -7.76 5.79
CA PRO A 157 -15.19 -8.62 6.32
C PRO A 157 -14.07 -7.77 6.93
N PHE A 158 -13.57 -8.15 8.11
CA PHE A 158 -12.46 -7.46 8.76
C PHE A 158 -11.69 -8.38 9.71
N PRO A 159 -10.37 -8.18 9.84
CA PRO A 159 -9.54 -8.96 10.75
C PRO A 159 -9.57 -8.37 12.18
N ILE A 160 -9.42 -9.26 13.17
CA ILE A 160 -9.12 -8.89 14.56
C ILE A 160 -7.85 -9.57 15.04
N ALA A 161 -7.10 -8.91 15.92
CA ALA A 161 -5.80 -9.39 16.37
C ALA A 161 -5.92 -10.61 17.28
N LYS A 162 -5.10 -11.63 17.07
CA LYS A 162 -5.00 -12.80 17.97
C LYS A 162 -4.66 -12.40 19.40
N ARG A 163 -3.75 -11.43 19.60
CA ARG A 163 -3.25 -11.07 20.93
C ARG A 163 -4.33 -10.62 21.91
N GLU A 164 -5.45 -10.12 21.41
CA GLU A 164 -6.56 -9.65 22.24
C GLU A 164 -7.47 -10.81 22.68
N TYR A 165 -7.37 -11.96 21.99
CA TYR A 165 -8.20 -13.15 22.19
C TYR A 165 -7.34 -14.41 22.25
N GLU A 166 -6.27 -14.38 23.07
CA GLU A 166 -5.43 -15.57 23.25
C GLU A 166 -6.22 -16.67 23.96
N LEU A 167 -6.35 -17.78 23.26
CA LEU A 167 -6.77 -19.03 23.86
C LEU A 167 -5.68 -19.47 24.84
N THR A 168 -5.98 -19.54 26.12
CA THR A 168 -5.08 -20.09 27.12
C THR A 168 -4.84 -21.59 26.88
N GLN A 169 -3.76 -22.14 27.43
CA GLN A 169 -3.47 -23.57 27.25
C GLN A 169 -4.61 -24.39 27.85
N GLY A 170 -5.33 -25.11 26.99
CA GLY A 170 -6.46 -25.96 27.38
C GLY A 170 -7.83 -25.42 26.96
N GLU A 171 -7.96 -24.16 26.61
CA GLU A 171 -9.21 -23.62 26.08
C GLU A 171 -9.33 -23.88 24.57
N THR A 172 -10.51 -24.32 24.15
CA THR A 172 -10.82 -24.57 22.73
C THR A 172 -11.53 -23.40 22.08
N GLU A 173 -12.15 -22.52 22.87
CA GLU A 173 -12.97 -21.41 22.45
C GLU A 173 -12.66 -20.16 23.29
N THR A 174 -12.77 -18.98 22.69
CA THR A 174 -12.71 -17.68 23.37
C THR A 174 -13.85 -16.81 22.88
N HIS A 175 -14.40 -15.98 23.78
CA HIS A 175 -15.42 -15.00 23.40
C HIS A 175 -14.73 -13.70 22.99
N ALA A 176 -15.04 -13.21 21.79
CA ALA A 176 -14.52 -11.96 21.28
C ALA A 176 -15.63 -10.95 21.10
N THR A 177 -15.49 -9.78 21.68
CA THR A 177 -16.32 -8.61 21.37
C THR A 177 -15.69 -7.86 20.20
N ALA A 178 -16.34 -7.86 19.07
CA ALA A 178 -15.83 -7.26 17.85
C ALA A 178 -16.69 -6.05 17.42
N THR A 179 -16.05 -4.96 17.02
CA THR A 179 -16.71 -3.78 16.48
C THR A 179 -16.34 -3.59 15.02
N CYS A 180 -17.33 -3.55 14.14
CA CYS A 180 -17.13 -3.38 12.72
C CYS A 180 -16.49 -2.01 12.40
N PRO A 181 -15.36 -1.95 11.68
CA PRO A 181 -14.69 -0.68 11.37
C PRO A 181 -15.50 0.24 10.43
N VAL A 182 -16.43 -0.32 9.68
CA VAL A 182 -17.23 0.43 8.70
C VAL A 182 -18.58 0.84 9.27
N CYS A 183 -19.27 0.00 10.06
CA CYS A 183 -20.61 0.32 10.54
C CYS A 183 -20.75 0.51 12.06
N ASP A 184 -19.67 0.40 12.84
CA ASP A 184 -19.61 0.53 14.30
C ASP A 184 -20.55 -0.41 15.08
N TYR A 185 -21.06 -1.42 14.40
CA TYR A 185 -21.85 -2.43 15.08
C TYR A 185 -20.94 -3.32 15.91
N THR A 186 -21.22 -3.39 17.22
CA THR A 186 -20.50 -4.26 18.15
C THR A 186 -21.30 -5.52 18.35
N PHE A 187 -20.63 -6.67 18.25
CA PHE A 187 -21.22 -8.01 18.42
C PHE A 187 -20.23 -8.96 19.10
N GLU A 188 -20.74 -10.00 19.68
CA GLU A 188 -19.94 -11.04 20.31
C GLU A 188 -19.81 -12.25 19.39
N ARG A 189 -18.64 -12.85 19.35
CA ARG A 189 -18.35 -14.02 18.54
C ARG A 189 -17.51 -15.02 19.31
N ASP A 190 -17.93 -16.29 19.27
CA ASP A 190 -17.11 -17.41 19.74
C ASP A 190 -16.06 -17.74 18.68
N LEU A 191 -14.81 -17.75 19.10
CA LEU A 191 -13.65 -17.98 18.24
C LEU A 191 -12.95 -19.27 18.66
N THR A 192 -12.59 -20.08 17.68
CA THR A 192 -11.83 -21.31 17.86
C THR A 192 -10.45 -21.19 17.23
N ARG A 193 -9.54 -22.11 17.55
CA ARG A 193 -8.23 -22.18 16.88
C ARG A 193 -8.35 -22.44 15.37
N ALA A 194 -9.43 -23.05 14.91
CA ALA A 194 -9.67 -23.30 13.48
C ALA A 194 -9.96 -22.00 12.72
N ASP A 195 -10.50 -20.99 13.39
CA ASP A 195 -10.81 -19.68 12.79
C ASP A 195 -9.57 -18.79 12.65
N MET A 196 -8.47 -19.16 13.32
CA MET A 196 -7.23 -18.39 13.30
C MET A 196 -6.52 -18.48 11.95
N ARG A 197 -6.13 -17.33 11.41
CA ARG A 197 -5.30 -17.19 10.22
C ARG A 197 -3.88 -16.81 10.59
N SER A 198 -2.92 -17.43 9.90
CA SER A 198 -1.51 -17.04 10.01
C SER A 198 -1.30 -15.67 9.39
N GLY A 199 -0.44 -14.89 10.00
CA GLY A 199 -0.08 -13.57 9.50
C GLY A 199 0.49 -13.58 8.09
N HIS A 200 0.54 -12.40 7.49
CA HIS A 200 1.07 -12.21 6.14
C HIS A 200 2.48 -12.78 5.98
N LYS A 201 2.74 -13.42 4.83
CA LYS A 201 4.12 -13.77 4.44
C LYS A 201 4.61 -12.75 3.43
N ILE A 202 5.78 -12.21 3.71
CA ILE A 202 6.37 -11.11 2.95
C ILE A 202 7.70 -11.50 2.34
N LEU A 203 8.05 -10.88 1.23
CA LEU A 203 9.40 -10.92 0.67
C LEU A 203 10.16 -9.65 1.07
N VAL A 204 11.40 -9.85 1.47
CA VAL A 204 12.33 -8.78 1.89
C VAL A 204 13.52 -8.76 0.95
N ASN A 205 13.80 -7.61 0.36
CA ASN A 205 14.99 -7.36 -0.44
C ASN A 205 16.15 -6.98 0.49
N LYS A 206 17.08 -7.90 0.70
CA LYS A 206 18.27 -7.72 1.55
C LYS A 206 19.39 -6.98 0.84
N PHE A 207 19.33 -6.93 -0.48
CA PHE A 207 20.40 -6.41 -1.32
C PHE A 207 20.31 -4.91 -1.52
N ILE A 208 19.12 -4.32 -1.39
CA ILE A 208 18.85 -2.91 -1.68
C ILE A 208 19.73 -1.94 -0.86
N TYR A 209 19.96 -2.25 0.43
CA TYR A 209 20.72 -1.39 1.34
C TYR A 209 22.24 -1.48 1.17
N ARG A 210 22.71 -2.31 0.21
CA ARG A 210 24.11 -2.28 -0.26
C ARG A 210 24.36 -1.21 -1.32
N PHE A 211 23.28 -0.75 -1.99
CA PHE A 211 23.36 0.25 -3.07
C PHE A 211 22.93 1.63 -2.65
N ARG A 212 22.04 1.72 -1.67
CA ARG A 212 21.53 2.97 -1.16
C ARG A 212 21.14 2.85 0.32
N PRO A 213 21.14 3.94 1.07
CA PRO A 213 20.60 3.93 2.44
C PRO A 213 19.09 3.68 2.44
N PRO A 214 18.54 3.22 3.58
CA PRO A 214 17.10 3.21 3.83
C PRO A 214 16.49 4.60 3.68
N ARG A 215 15.28 4.68 3.13
CA ARG A 215 14.54 5.93 2.94
C ARG A 215 13.40 6.03 3.94
N ARG A 216 13.03 7.25 4.30
CA ARG A 216 11.87 7.50 5.16
C ARG A 216 10.61 6.85 4.58
N TYR A 217 9.79 6.32 5.45
CA TYR A 217 8.55 5.58 5.20
C TYR A 217 8.69 4.20 4.54
N GLU A 218 9.90 3.73 4.25
CA GLU A 218 10.08 2.33 3.88
C GLU A 218 9.73 1.40 5.05
N VAL A 219 9.08 0.27 4.75
CA VAL A 219 8.88 -0.81 5.70
C VAL A 219 10.14 -1.65 5.76
N VAL A 220 10.84 -1.59 6.90
CA VAL A 220 12.17 -2.19 7.08
C VAL A 220 12.13 -3.39 8.01
N VAL A 221 12.90 -4.41 7.66
CA VAL A 221 13.18 -5.56 8.52
C VAL A 221 14.57 -5.40 9.10
N PHE A 222 14.70 -5.59 10.40
CA PHE A 222 15.93 -5.39 11.14
C PHE A 222 16.05 -6.36 12.32
N LYS A 223 17.27 -6.53 12.81
CA LYS A 223 17.55 -7.25 14.05
C LYS A 223 17.16 -6.38 15.24
N PHE A 224 16.35 -6.93 16.15
CA PHE A 224 15.91 -6.19 17.33
C PHE A 224 17.11 -5.76 18.19
N PRO A 225 17.24 -4.48 18.58
CA PRO A 225 18.43 -3.97 19.25
C PRO A 225 18.80 -4.71 20.54
N ASN A 226 17.79 -5.06 21.36
CA ASN A 226 17.99 -5.72 22.66
C ASN A 226 18.21 -7.23 22.55
N THR A 227 17.69 -7.87 21.46
CA THR A 227 17.83 -9.32 21.22
C THR A 227 18.05 -9.59 19.73
N PRO A 228 19.31 -9.49 19.22
CA PRO A 228 19.63 -9.49 17.79
C PRO A 228 19.31 -10.79 17.02
N TRP A 229 18.94 -11.87 17.71
CA TRP A 229 18.45 -13.10 17.07
C TRP A 229 16.96 -13.02 16.69
N ARG A 230 16.22 -11.98 17.13
CA ARG A 230 14.84 -11.71 16.71
C ARG A 230 14.82 -10.64 15.63
N ASN A 231 14.04 -10.89 14.60
CA ASN A 231 13.80 -9.92 13.53
C ASN A 231 12.49 -9.19 13.78
N TYR A 232 12.52 -7.88 13.63
CA TYR A 232 11.36 -6.98 13.74
C TYR A 232 11.09 -6.31 12.39
N ILE A 233 9.86 -5.92 12.21
CA ILE A 233 9.43 -5.15 11.04
C ILE A 233 8.69 -3.90 11.51
N LYS A 234 9.09 -2.75 10.98
CA LYS A 234 8.50 -1.43 11.30
C LYS A 234 8.62 -0.51 10.09
N ARG A 235 7.90 0.61 10.15
CA ARG A 235 8.07 1.72 9.20
C ARG A 235 9.17 2.64 9.68
N LEU A 236 10.08 3.00 8.78
CA LEU A 236 11.17 3.91 9.08
C LEU A 236 10.66 5.36 9.04
N VAL A 237 10.70 6.06 10.17
CA VAL A 237 10.17 7.43 10.27
C VAL A 237 11.23 8.49 10.51
N GLY A 238 12.42 8.11 11.00
CA GLY A 238 13.50 9.06 11.25
C GLY A 238 14.84 8.59 10.69
N LEU A 239 15.61 9.50 10.10
CA LEU A 239 16.90 9.26 9.46
C LEU A 239 18.08 9.68 10.35
N PRO A 240 19.31 9.20 10.09
CA PRO A 240 20.48 9.53 10.89
C PRO A 240 20.74 11.04 10.96
N GLY A 241 20.94 11.55 12.17
CA GLY A 241 21.27 12.96 12.43
C GLY A 241 20.09 13.92 12.42
N GLU A 242 18.86 13.41 12.27
CA GLU A 242 17.66 14.24 12.35
C GLU A 242 17.14 14.36 13.78
N THR A 243 16.46 15.46 14.02
CA THR A 243 15.62 15.64 15.22
C THR A 243 14.16 15.43 14.80
N ILE A 244 13.49 14.44 15.39
CA ILE A 244 12.09 14.14 15.08
C ILE A 244 11.16 14.54 16.22
N THR A 245 9.97 15.03 15.83
CA THR A 245 8.80 15.19 16.71
C THR A 245 7.57 14.65 16.00
N VAL A 246 6.54 14.29 16.78
CA VAL A 246 5.22 13.93 16.25
C VAL A 246 4.19 14.93 16.80
N ARG A 247 3.42 15.54 15.91
CA ARG A 247 2.33 16.46 16.26
C ARG A 247 1.10 16.09 15.45
N ASN A 248 -0.06 16.02 16.08
CA ASN A 248 -1.32 15.64 15.43
C ASN A 248 -1.24 14.35 14.58
N GLY A 249 -0.40 13.40 15.00
CA GLY A 249 -0.19 12.14 14.28
C GLY A 249 0.86 12.18 13.18
N ASP A 250 1.39 13.35 12.82
CA ASP A 250 2.37 13.54 11.75
C ASP A 250 3.79 13.64 12.26
N VAL A 251 4.71 13.14 11.45
CA VAL A 251 6.14 13.19 11.73
C VAL A 251 6.73 14.51 11.22
N PHE A 252 7.49 15.20 12.08
CA PHE A 252 8.30 16.35 11.74
C PHE A 252 9.76 15.98 11.87
N ALA A 253 10.56 16.32 10.88
CA ALA A 253 12.01 16.15 10.88
C ALA A 253 12.68 17.52 10.79
N ASN A 254 13.54 17.82 11.76
CA ASN A 254 14.23 19.13 11.86
C ASN A 254 13.26 20.34 11.85
N GLY A 255 12.06 20.14 12.42
CA GLY A 255 11.01 21.17 12.48
C GLY A 255 10.11 21.26 11.24
N GLU A 256 10.43 20.59 10.15
CA GLU A 256 9.61 20.53 8.94
C GLU A 256 8.77 19.25 8.88
N ARG A 257 7.53 19.35 8.38
CA ARG A 257 6.65 18.19 8.21
C ARG A 257 7.25 17.21 7.19
N ALA A 258 7.48 15.99 7.62
CA ALA A 258 7.99 14.92 6.79
C ALA A 258 6.82 14.23 6.08
N ARG A 259 6.37 14.78 4.94
CA ARG A 259 5.23 14.25 4.18
C ARG A 259 5.50 12.85 3.65
N LYS A 260 4.49 12.00 3.73
CA LYS A 260 4.53 10.68 3.10
C LYS A 260 4.48 10.84 1.57
N PRO A 261 5.35 10.17 0.81
CA PRO A 261 5.23 10.13 -0.65
C PRO A 261 3.88 9.57 -1.09
N ASP A 262 3.34 10.02 -2.22
CA ASP A 262 2.01 9.63 -2.72
C ASP A 262 1.84 8.11 -2.78
N HIS A 263 2.84 7.39 -3.25
CA HIS A 263 2.80 5.93 -3.32
C HIS A 263 2.75 5.25 -1.95
N VAL A 264 3.27 5.86 -0.90
CA VAL A 264 3.19 5.35 0.47
C VAL A 264 1.78 5.58 1.01
N ILE A 265 1.31 6.83 0.96
CA ILE A 265 0.01 7.19 1.52
C ILE A 265 -1.13 6.43 0.83
N ASP A 266 -1.04 6.21 -0.49
CA ASP A 266 -2.06 5.45 -1.23
C ASP A 266 -2.12 3.97 -0.84
N SER A 267 -1.10 3.44 -0.17
CA SER A 267 -1.03 2.06 0.29
C SER A 267 -1.48 1.84 1.74
N ILE A 268 -1.63 2.90 2.52
CA ILE A 268 -1.88 2.82 3.97
C ILE A 268 -3.22 3.39 4.42
N TRP A 269 -4.10 3.76 3.49
CA TRP A 269 -5.43 4.24 3.80
C TRP A 269 -6.25 3.20 4.57
N ILE A 270 -6.87 3.62 5.66
CA ILE A 270 -7.68 2.80 6.56
C ILE A 270 -9.15 3.15 6.33
N PRO A 271 -10.01 2.19 5.95
CA PRO A 271 -11.43 2.43 5.73
C PRO A 271 -12.14 2.92 7.01
N VAL A 272 -12.91 4.00 6.88
CA VAL A 272 -13.80 4.54 7.92
C VAL A 272 -15.26 4.35 7.54
N HIS A 273 -15.58 4.57 6.26
CA HIS A 273 -16.90 4.38 5.71
C HIS A 273 -16.81 3.86 4.28
N ASP A 274 -17.67 2.91 3.95
CA ASP A 274 -17.78 2.38 2.59
C ASP A 274 -19.24 2.01 2.33
N ALA A 275 -19.89 2.77 1.44
CA ALA A 275 -21.30 2.61 1.09
C ALA A 275 -21.61 1.31 0.33
N ALA A 276 -20.60 0.54 -0.08
CA ALA A 276 -20.78 -0.81 -0.61
C ALA A 276 -21.30 -1.79 0.46
N TRP A 277 -21.00 -1.52 1.74
CA TRP A 277 -21.41 -2.33 2.88
C TRP A 277 -22.63 -1.72 3.57
N ARG A 278 -23.82 -2.05 3.04
CA ARG A 278 -25.09 -1.46 3.50
C ARG A 278 -25.53 -2.04 4.84
N ARG A 279 -25.90 -1.16 5.75
CA ARG A 279 -26.48 -1.54 7.04
C ARG A 279 -27.97 -1.87 6.91
N THR A 280 -28.42 -2.74 7.77
CA THR A 280 -29.84 -2.93 8.03
C THR A 280 -30.24 -2.12 9.27
N GLY A 281 -30.92 -0.98 9.07
CA GLY A 281 -31.42 -0.12 10.14
C GLY A 281 -30.37 0.80 10.81
N GLY A 282 -30.82 1.72 11.62
CA GLY A 282 -30.06 2.76 12.31
C GLY A 282 -30.31 4.14 11.73
N GLU A 283 -29.64 5.15 12.27
CA GLU A 283 -29.77 6.53 11.80
C GLU A 283 -28.99 6.76 10.49
N PRO A 284 -29.48 7.66 9.61
CA PRO A 284 -28.73 8.06 8.41
C PRO A 284 -27.35 8.60 8.78
N ARG A 285 -26.36 8.28 7.95
CA ARG A 285 -24.98 8.78 8.12
C ARG A 285 -24.74 10.10 7.43
N TRP A 286 -25.58 10.41 6.47
CA TRP A 286 -25.48 11.61 5.68
C TRP A 286 -26.71 12.47 5.94
N ASP A 287 -26.49 13.74 6.24
CA ASP A 287 -27.55 14.70 6.45
C ASP A 287 -27.15 16.08 5.91
N VAL A 288 -28.15 16.91 5.62
CA VAL A 288 -27.91 18.26 5.13
C VAL A 288 -27.21 19.10 6.20
N VAL A 289 -26.32 19.98 5.78
CA VAL A 289 -25.57 20.84 6.70
C VAL A 289 -26.44 22.00 7.22
N ALA A 290 -27.58 22.28 6.56
CA ALA A 290 -28.60 23.24 6.97
C ALA A 290 -29.95 22.77 6.43
N GLU A 291 -31.05 22.97 7.21
CA GLU A 291 -32.39 22.51 6.84
C GLU A 291 -32.92 23.12 5.52
N ASP A 292 -32.53 24.35 5.20
CA ASP A 292 -32.88 25.01 3.93
C ASP A 292 -32.34 24.29 2.70
N LEU A 293 -31.34 23.40 2.89
CA LEU A 293 -30.76 22.58 1.82
C LEU A 293 -31.46 21.24 1.63
N ARG A 294 -32.36 20.86 2.56
CA ARG A 294 -33.06 19.56 2.49
C ARG A 294 -33.81 19.34 1.18
N PRO A 295 -34.49 20.33 0.58
CA PRO A 295 -35.17 20.13 -0.69
C PRO A 295 -34.26 19.81 -1.87
N ALA A 296 -32.95 20.17 -1.80
CA ALA A 296 -31.99 19.85 -2.83
C ALA A 296 -31.55 18.38 -2.84
N TRP A 297 -31.76 17.66 -1.71
CA TRP A 297 -31.18 16.34 -1.56
C TRP A 297 -32.23 15.24 -1.53
N GLN A 298 -31.99 14.20 -2.32
CA GLN A 298 -32.73 12.94 -2.30
C GLN A 298 -31.78 11.82 -1.86
N PHE A 299 -32.16 11.09 -0.81
CA PHE A 299 -31.44 9.96 -0.27
C PHE A 299 -32.16 8.68 -0.66
N GLY A 300 -31.47 7.76 -1.37
CA GLY A 300 -32.04 6.52 -1.86
C GLY A 300 -32.76 6.64 -3.21
N LYS A 301 -32.73 5.54 -3.95
CA LYS A 301 -33.30 5.40 -5.29
C LYS A 301 -34.67 4.71 -5.20
N ASP A 302 -35.61 5.16 -6.02
CA ASP A 302 -36.94 4.54 -6.17
C ASP A 302 -37.73 4.37 -4.85
N GLY A 303 -37.57 5.31 -3.91
CA GLY A 303 -38.26 5.32 -2.62
C GLY A 303 -37.66 4.37 -1.57
N ALA A 304 -36.55 3.71 -1.87
CA ALA A 304 -35.78 2.98 -0.88
C ALA A 304 -34.95 3.93 -0.01
N GLU A 305 -35.04 3.78 1.31
CA GLU A 305 -34.24 4.57 2.24
C GLU A 305 -32.75 4.21 2.10
N ASP A 306 -31.91 5.23 1.95
CA ASP A 306 -30.45 5.08 1.91
C ASP A 306 -29.81 5.66 3.17
N LEU A 307 -29.44 4.78 4.07
CA LEU A 307 -28.84 5.15 5.36
C LEU A 307 -27.32 5.44 5.26
N ASP A 308 -26.66 4.97 4.20
CA ASP A 308 -25.20 4.95 4.11
C ASP A 308 -24.63 5.80 2.97
N GLY A 309 -25.48 6.49 2.20
CA GLY A 309 -25.05 7.28 1.05
C GLY A 309 -24.61 6.41 -0.15
N ALA A 310 -25.25 5.25 -0.32
CA ALA A 310 -25.00 4.39 -1.46
C ALA A 310 -25.49 4.99 -2.77
N TRP A 311 -26.55 5.83 -2.67
CA TRP A 311 -27.07 6.64 -3.76
C TRP A 311 -27.70 7.92 -3.23
N MET A 312 -27.19 9.07 -3.66
CA MET A 312 -27.73 10.38 -3.31
C MET A 312 -27.79 11.26 -4.56
N ARG A 313 -28.89 12.03 -4.72
CA ARG A 313 -29.02 13.01 -5.79
C ARG A 313 -29.12 14.40 -5.18
N CYS A 314 -28.30 15.31 -5.67
CA CYS A 314 -28.37 16.74 -5.37
C CYS A 314 -28.91 17.50 -6.56
N ASP A 315 -29.96 18.30 -6.35
CA ASP A 315 -30.48 19.29 -7.30
C ASP A 315 -30.46 20.67 -6.62
N PRO A 316 -29.41 21.46 -6.82
CA PRO A 316 -29.24 22.73 -6.12
C PRO A 316 -30.35 23.76 -6.43
N ALA A 317 -31.08 23.61 -7.53
CA ALA A 317 -32.17 24.49 -7.91
C ALA A 317 -33.41 24.33 -6.98
N GLN A 318 -33.52 23.22 -6.25
CA GLN A 318 -34.61 22.92 -5.35
C GLN A 318 -34.43 23.53 -3.95
N ALA A 319 -33.26 24.05 -3.60
CA ALA A 319 -32.97 24.64 -2.30
C ALA A 319 -32.86 26.16 -2.37
N LYS A 320 -33.18 26.81 -1.26
CA LYS A 320 -32.87 28.20 -1.06
C LYS A 320 -31.49 28.32 -0.44
N LEU A 321 -30.49 28.55 -1.28
CA LEU A 321 -29.11 28.70 -0.81
C LEU A 321 -28.96 29.97 0.03
N PRO A 322 -28.23 29.91 1.17
CA PRO A 322 -27.86 31.10 1.94
C PRO A 322 -27.09 32.12 1.09
N ALA A 323 -27.16 33.39 1.45
CA ALA A 323 -26.47 34.45 0.75
C ALA A 323 -24.95 34.18 0.71
N GLY A 324 -24.37 34.20 -0.50
CA GLY A 324 -22.94 33.91 -0.72
C GLY A 324 -22.58 32.43 -0.84
N GLN A 325 -23.54 31.51 -0.66
CA GLN A 325 -23.33 30.10 -0.94
C GLN A 325 -23.83 29.70 -2.33
N GLU A 326 -23.01 29.00 -3.09
CA GLU A 326 -23.39 28.46 -4.41
C GLU A 326 -23.62 26.94 -4.38
N THR A 327 -23.20 26.27 -3.32
CA THR A 327 -23.18 24.81 -3.22
C THR A 327 -24.20 24.32 -2.20
N ALA A 328 -25.05 23.38 -2.62
CA ALA A 328 -25.91 22.63 -1.71
C ALA A 328 -25.09 21.50 -1.08
N TRP A 329 -24.73 21.65 0.19
CA TRP A 329 -23.89 20.72 0.91
C TRP A 329 -24.68 19.67 1.69
N VAL A 330 -24.17 18.44 1.70
CA VAL A 330 -24.50 17.37 2.63
C VAL A 330 -23.25 16.97 3.40
N GLY A 331 -23.39 16.61 4.66
CA GLY A 331 -22.28 16.23 5.53
C GLY A 331 -22.42 14.84 6.11
N TYR A 332 -21.28 14.19 6.33
CA TYR A 332 -21.22 12.93 7.04
C TYR A 332 -21.36 13.19 8.55
N GLN A 333 -22.40 12.67 9.17
CA GLN A 333 -22.81 13.00 10.53
C GLN A 333 -22.54 11.89 11.56
N HIS A 334 -22.19 10.70 11.08
CA HIS A 334 -22.36 9.52 11.92
C HIS A 334 -21.40 9.44 13.11
N ARG A 335 -20.13 9.82 12.94
CA ARG A 335 -19.13 9.73 14.00
C ARG A 335 -17.91 10.60 13.75
N LYS A 336 -17.21 10.87 14.85
CA LYS A 336 -15.88 11.50 14.79
C LYS A 336 -14.86 10.54 14.15
N MET A 337 -13.98 11.08 13.33
CA MET A 337 -12.94 10.34 12.63
C MET A 337 -11.77 10.00 13.56
N HIS A 338 -12.00 9.07 14.48
CA HIS A 338 -10.97 8.68 15.45
C HIS A 338 -9.82 7.90 14.84
N ALA A 339 -8.61 8.24 15.25
CA ALA A 339 -7.37 7.65 14.75
C ALA A 339 -7.03 6.28 15.38
N ALA A 340 -7.62 5.92 16.51
CA ALA A 340 -7.23 4.75 17.31
C ALA A 340 -7.71 3.39 16.79
N TYR A 341 -8.14 3.29 15.54
CA TYR A 341 -8.93 2.16 15.05
C TYR A 341 -8.23 1.25 14.04
N ALA A 342 -7.01 0.86 14.33
CA ALA A 342 -6.40 -0.18 13.52
C ALA A 342 -6.51 -1.54 14.23
N TYR A 343 -7.08 -2.56 13.59
CA TYR A 343 -7.09 -3.93 14.09
C TYR A 343 -8.01 -4.23 15.28
N ASN A 344 -9.15 -3.57 15.29
CA ASN A 344 -10.34 -3.81 16.12
C ASN A 344 -10.09 -4.02 17.63
N ARG A 345 -10.01 -2.91 18.38
CA ARG A 345 -9.95 -2.91 19.84
C ARG A 345 -11.25 -2.37 20.47
N GLU A 346 -11.62 -2.90 21.62
CA GLU A 346 -12.80 -2.49 22.39
C GLU A 346 -12.80 -0.99 22.78
N ASP A 347 -11.63 -0.42 23.09
CA ASP A 347 -11.48 0.97 23.54
C ASP A 347 -11.11 1.96 22.42
N SER A 348 -11.26 1.54 21.16
CA SER A 348 -10.89 2.33 19.98
C SER A 348 -11.76 3.56 19.75
N ALA A 349 -12.91 3.65 20.37
CA ALA A 349 -13.86 4.77 20.21
C ALA A 349 -13.38 6.11 20.81
N ARG A 350 -12.19 6.20 21.38
CA ARG A 350 -11.70 7.36 22.14
C ARG A 350 -10.29 7.82 21.76
N GLY A 351 -9.83 7.52 20.56
CA GLY A 351 -8.57 8.06 20.06
C GLY A 351 -8.67 9.53 19.65
N PRO A 352 -7.53 10.20 19.37
CA PRO A 352 -7.55 11.53 18.79
C PRO A 352 -8.30 11.54 17.46
N ILE A 353 -8.82 12.70 17.08
CA ILE A 353 -9.49 12.90 15.80
C ILE A 353 -8.43 13.26 14.77
N THR A 354 -8.57 12.75 13.56
CA THR A 354 -7.70 13.06 12.42
C THR A 354 -8.44 13.75 11.30
N GLY A 355 -7.84 14.80 10.75
CA GLY A 355 -8.25 15.47 9.51
C GLY A 355 -7.66 14.85 8.25
N ASP A 356 -6.70 13.93 8.39
CA ASP A 356 -6.05 13.26 7.28
C ASP A 356 -6.97 12.21 6.67
N LEU A 357 -7.78 12.64 5.72
CA LEU A 357 -8.85 11.87 5.11
C LEU A 357 -8.72 11.79 3.59
N ARG A 358 -9.25 10.70 3.05
CA ARG A 358 -9.53 10.56 1.63
C ARG A 358 -11.01 10.30 1.42
N VAL A 359 -11.63 11.13 0.58
CA VAL A 359 -13.03 11.02 0.19
C VAL A 359 -13.08 10.60 -1.26
N ARG A 360 -13.80 9.52 -1.56
CA ARG A 360 -14.05 9.04 -2.92
C ARG A 360 -15.54 8.93 -3.16
N ALA A 361 -15.97 9.36 -4.33
CA ALA A 361 -17.34 9.23 -4.77
C ALA A 361 -17.38 8.93 -6.27
N ARG A 362 -18.26 8.03 -6.67
CA ARG A 362 -18.65 7.89 -8.07
C ARG A 362 -19.75 8.90 -8.35
N VAL A 363 -19.49 9.84 -9.27
CA VAL A 363 -20.40 10.96 -9.52
C VAL A 363 -20.84 10.97 -10.96
N THR A 364 -22.17 11.06 -11.17
CA THR A 364 -22.78 11.27 -12.49
C THR A 364 -23.35 12.70 -12.52
N PRO A 365 -22.63 13.66 -13.13
CA PRO A 365 -23.08 15.06 -13.18
C PRO A 365 -24.01 15.30 -14.37
N GLU A 366 -24.95 16.26 -14.25
CA GLU A 366 -25.66 16.86 -15.38
C GLU A 366 -24.83 17.98 -16.02
N ALA A 367 -25.21 18.41 -17.22
CA ALA A 367 -24.49 19.45 -17.93
C ALA A 367 -24.47 20.77 -17.16
N GLY A 368 -23.28 21.35 -16.96
CA GLY A 368 -23.07 22.57 -16.21
C GLY A 368 -22.97 22.37 -14.69
N ALA A 369 -23.05 21.13 -14.19
CA ALA A 369 -22.88 20.86 -12.78
C ALA A 369 -21.46 21.18 -12.31
N VAL A 370 -21.36 21.77 -11.13
CA VAL A 370 -20.11 21.94 -10.39
C VAL A 370 -20.19 21.08 -9.13
N VAL A 371 -19.36 20.05 -9.09
CA VAL A 371 -19.31 19.08 -7.98
C VAL A 371 -18.18 19.44 -7.04
N ARG A 372 -18.43 19.31 -5.74
CA ARG A 372 -17.42 19.52 -4.70
C ARG A 372 -17.36 18.35 -3.74
N LEU A 373 -16.14 17.91 -3.43
CA LEU A 373 -15.82 17.02 -2.31
C LEU A 373 -15.06 17.86 -1.29
N GLY A 374 -15.45 17.86 -0.03
CA GLY A 374 -14.86 18.72 0.99
C GLY A 374 -14.52 17.96 2.28
N ILE A 375 -13.52 18.44 2.98
CA ILE A 375 -13.14 18.05 4.34
C ILE A 375 -13.14 19.32 5.17
N LEU A 376 -14.04 19.38 6.14
CA LEU A 376 -14.15 20.48 7.10
C LEU A 376 -13.48 20.02 8.39
N GLU A 377 -12.43 20.70 8.79
CA GLU A 377 -11.78 20.54 10.08
C GLU A 377 -12.21 21.65 11.02
N THR A 378 -12.45 21.29 12.27
CA THR A 378 -12.70 22.23 13.36
C THR A 378 -11.58 22.08 14.37
N THR A 379 -10.84 23.14 14.60
CA THR A 379 -9.79 23.24 15.63
C THR A 379 -10.30 24.07 16.78
N ARG A 380 -10.05 23.61 18.01
CA ARG A 380 -10.43 24.36 19.20
C ARG A 380 -9.23 25.10 19.75
N LEU A 381 -9.26 26.41 19.65
CA LEU A 381 -8.24 27.31 20.17
C LEU A 381 -8.63 27.72 21.60
N TYR A 382 -7.65 27.67 22.50
CA TYR A 382 -7.80 28.17 23.86
C TYR A 382 -7.07 29.49 24.01
N ASP A 383 -7.82 30.53 24.36
CA ASP A 383 -7.29 31.86 24.67
C ASP A 383 -7.02 31.93 26.19
N GLU A 384 -5.77 31.83 26.58
CA GLU A 384 -5.34 31.85 27.98
C GLU A 384 -5.62 33.21 28.65
N GLU A 385 -5.54 34.33 27.89
CA GLU A 385 -5.73 35.67 28.43
C GLU A 385 -7.20 35.91 28.84
N ASN A 386 -8.12 35.40 28.02
CA ASN A 386 -9.58 35.61 28.25
C ASN A 386 -10.25 34.39 28.86
N ASN A 387 -9.55 33.31 29.13
CA ASN A 387 -10.07 32.02 29.57
C ASN A 387 -11.29 31.57 28.75
N SER A 388 -11.19 31.74 27.41
CA SER A 388 -12.24 31.45 26.46
C SER A 388 -11.79 30.41 25.43
N GLN A 389 -12.75 29.68 24.88
CA GLN A 389 -12.53 28.75 23.78
C GLN A 389 -13.16 29.30 22.50
N ARG A 390 -12.44 29.20 21.39
CA ARG A 390 -12.92 29.57 20.07
C ARG A 390 -12.71 28.38 19.14
N ASP A 391 -13.75 27.98 18.43
CA ASP A 391 -13.66 27.00 17.38
C ASP A 391 -13.32 27.72 16.06
N GLU A 392 -12.30 27.23 15.37
CA GLU A 392 -11.90 27.70 14.06
C GLU A 392 -12.16 26.59 13.04
N GLU A 393 -12.93 26.93 12.00
CA GLU A 393 -13.32 26.00 10.95
C GLU A 393 -12.48 26.24 9.69
N ARG A 394 -12.07 25.14 9.07
CA ARG A 394 -11.33 25.15 7.82
C ARG A 394 -11.88 24.10 6.87
N LEU A 395 -12.39 24.56 5.73
CA LEU A 395 -12.90 23.71 4.66
C LEU A 395 -11.89 23.65 3.52
N VAL A 396 -11.35 22.45 3.26
CA VAL A 396 -10.59 22.15 2.04
C VAL A 396 -11.49 21.37 1.10
N ALA A 397 -11.66 21.86 -0.13
CA ALA A 397 -12.56 21.25 -1.11
C ALA A 397 -11.91 21.08 -2.48
N ALA A 398 -12.18 19.95 -3.14
CA ALA A 398 -11.90 19.73 -4.54
C ALA A 398 -13.12 20.09 -5.38
N ARG A 399 -12.94 20.94 -6.39
CA ARG A 399 -13.98 21.38 -7.33
C ARG A 399 -13.79 20.75 -8.70
N PHE A 400 -14.86 20.17 -9.23
CA PHE A 400 -14.92 19.54 -10.53
C PHE A 400 -16.06 20.15 -11.35
N GLU A 401 -15.85 20.40 -12.63
CA GLU A 401 -16.83 21.01 -13.52
C GLU A 401 -17.23 20.04 -14.64
N ALA A 402 -18.54 19.95 -14.90
CA ALA A 402 -19.14 19.13 -15.94
C ALA A 402 -19.60 19.97 -17.14
N GLY A 403 -19.34 19.49 -18.34
CA GLY A 403 -19.74 20.20 -19.55
C GLY A 403 -19.13 19.63 -20.82
N GLN A 404 -19.02 20.48 -21.84
CA GLN A 404 -18.32 20.14 -23.08
C GLN A 404 -17.04 20.97 -23.19
N GLY A 405 -15.97 20.36 -23.67
CA GLY A 405 -14.69 21.02 -23.90
C GLY A 405 -13.78 21.07 -22.67
N GLU A 406 -13.16 22.20 -22.45
CA GLU A 406 -12.20 22.42 -21.35
C GLU A 406 -12.91 22.94 -20.10
N ALA A 407 -12.53 22.43 -18.93
CA ALA A 407 -13.01 22.85 -17.62
C ALA A 407 -11.85 23.22 -16.70
N THR A 408 -12.16 23.90 -15.60
CA THR A 408 -11.20 24.21 -14.54
C THR A 408 -11.45 23.35 -13.31
N TYR A 409 -10.47 22.54 -12.98
CA TYR A 409 -10.43 21.81 -11.72
C TYR A 409 -9.68 22.63 -10.69
N ALA A 410 -10.16 22.68 -9.45
CA ALA A 410 -9.55 23.52 -8.43
C ALA A 410 -9.54 22.85 -7.06
N ILE A 411 -8.57 23.22 -6.25
CA ILE A 411 -8.59 23.04 -4.79
C ILE A 411 -8.94 24.39 -4.19
N GLU A 412 -9.95 24.39 -3.33
CA GLU A 412 -10.46 25.56 -2.61
C GLU A 412 -10.17 25.41 -1.12
N ALA A 413 -9.73 26.48 -0.46
CA ALA A 413 -9.60 26.57 0.99
C ALA A 413 -10.49 27.71 1.49
N ASN A 414 -11.47 27.40 2.36
CA ASN A 414 -12.49 28.34 2.85
C ASN A 414 -13.20 29.13 1.73
N GLY A 415 -13.42 28.48 0.58
CA GLY A 415 -14.07 29.05 -0.59
C GLY A 415 -13.14 29.82 -1.54
N GLU A 416 -11.88 30.03 -1.18
CA GLU A 416 -10.89 30.66 -2.06
C GLU A 416 -10.13 29.60 -2.87
N VAL A 417 -9.94 29.85 -4.15
CA VAL A 417 -9.16 28.97 -5.03
C VAL A 417 -7.67 29.12 -4.71
N VAL A 418 -7.07 28.05 -4.17
CA VAL A 418 -5.65 28.00 -3.78
C VAL A 418 -4.78 27.31 -4.82
N ALA A 419 -5.36 26.44 -5.64
CA ALA A 419 -4.71 25.82 -6.78
C ALA A 419 -5.74 25.45 -7.85
N GLN A 420 -5.33 25.50 -9.12
CA GLN A 420 -6.20 25.13 -10.23
C GLN A 420 -5.43 24.59 -11.42
N VAL A 421 -6.11 23.76 -12.20
CA VAL A 421 -5.60 23.19 -13.46
C VAL A 421 -6.74 23.09 -14.48
N LYS A 422 -6.41 23.24 -15.75
CA LYS A 422 -7.34 23.03 -16.86
C LYS A 422 -7.24 21.60 -17.38
N GLY A 423 -8.37 21.05 -17.77
CA GLY A 423 -8.46 19.72 -18.34
C GLY A 423 -9.79 19.49 -19.05
N PRO A 424 -10.03 18.31 -19.64
CA PRO A 424 -11.32 17.99 -20.24
C PRO A 424 -12.41 17.99 -19.17
N ALA A 425 -13.56 18.63 -19.45
CA ALA A 425 -14.70 18.68 -18.53
C ALA A 425 -15.23 17.27 -18.24
N LEU A 426 -15.81 17.05 -17.05
CA LEU A 426 -16.56 15.83 -16.78
C LEU A 426 -17.66 15.67 -17.81
N THR A 427 -17.79 14.49 -18.39
CA THR A 427 -18.83 14.21 -19.40
C THR A 427 -20.19 14.09 -18.72
N PRO A 428 -21.17 14.96 -19.06
CA PRO A 428 -22.50 14.89 -18.45
C PRO A 428 -23.19 13.56 -18.71
N GLY A 429 -23.84 13.01 -17.67
CA GLY A 429 -24.55 11.73 -17.73
C GLY A 429 -23.66 10.50 -17.68
N LEU A 430 -22.33 10.64 -17.67
CA LEU A 430 -21.40 9.54 -17.45
C LEU A 430 -20.85 9.56 -16.01
N PRO A 431 -20.69 8.38 -15.39
CA PRO A 431 -20.12 8.30 -14.05
C PRO A 431 -18.60 8.47 -14.09
N HIS A 432 -18.07 9.28 -13.18
CA HIS A 432 -16.65 9.51 -12.93
C HIS A 432 -16.29 9.19 -11.49
N GLU A 433 -15.10 8.66 -11.23
CA GLU A 433 -14.58 8.52 -9.88
C GLU A 433 -13.83 9.79 -9.48
N LEU A 434 -14.41 10.54 -8.54
CA LEU A 434 -13.83 11.76 -8.00
C LEU A 434 -13.21 11.48 -6.64
N THR A 435 -11.98 12.00 -6.41
CA THR A 435 -11.28 11.84 -5.14
C THR A 435 -10.71 13.16 -4.65
N LEU A 436 -10.92 13.45 -3.38
CA LEU A 436 -10.14 14.40 -2.59
C LEU A 436 -9.37 13.62 -1.53
N ALA A 437 -8.05 13.66 -1.58
CA ALA A 437 -7.18 13.16 -0.51
C ALA A 437 -6.47 14.35 0.14
N TYR A 438 -6.69 14.54 1.44
CA TYR A 438 -6.02 15.55 2.25
C TYR A 438 -5.31 14.85 3.39
N ALA A 439 -3.99 14.87 3.38
CA ALA A 439 -3.16 14.26 4.40
C ALA A 439 -1.76 14.88 4.42
N ASP A 440 -1.12 14.89 5.58
CA ASP A 440 0.17 15.55 5.82
C ASP A 440 0.17 17.02 5.34
N ASP A 441 -0.94 17.76 5.50
CA ASP A 441 -1.19 19.11 4.94
C ASP A 441 -0.99 19.18 3.42
N ARG A 442 -1.41 18.16 2.70
CA ARG A 442 -1.39 18.13 1.25
C ARG A 442 -2.72 17.65 0.69
N ALA A 443 -3.37 18.52 -0.08
CA ALA A 443 -4.57 18.16 -0.82
C ALA A 443 -4.20 17.63 -2.21
N ARG A 444 -4.82 16.52 -2.61
CA ARG A 444 -4.74 15.96 -3.97
C ARG A 444 -6.14 15.80 -4.53
N LEU A 445 -6.36 16.38 -5.69
CA LEU A 445 -7.56 16.22 -6.49
C LEU A 445 -7.28 15.14 -7.54
N GLN A 446 -8.12 14.09 -7.58
CA GLN A 446 -7.97 12.99 -8.54
C GLN A 446 -9.27 12.77 -9.31
N LEU A 447 -9.13 12.43 -10.56
CA LEU A 447 -10.20 12.05 -11.48
C LEU A 447 -9.87 10.69 -12.09
N ASP A 448 -10.81 9.74 -11.97
CA ASP A 448 -10.69 8.38 -12.50
C ASP A 448 -9.34 7.69 -12.13
N GLY A 449 -8.86 7.96 -10.91
CA GLY A 449 -7.63 7.43 -10.35
C GLY A 449 -6.35 8.20 -10.69
N GLU A 450 -6.41 9.21 -11.56
CA GLU A 450 -5.26 10.05 -11.91
C GLU A 450 -5.24 11.34 -11.08
N THR A 451 -4.08 11.70 -10.53
CA THR A 451 -3.90 12.97 -9.81
C THR A 451 -3.77 14.11 -10.82
N LEU A 452 -4.77 14.99 -10.86
CA LEU A 452 -4.78 16.17 -11.72
C LEU A 452 -4.09 17.36 -11.08
N LEU A 453 -4.22 17.51 -9.76
CA LEU A 453 -3.76 18.68 -9.03
C LEU A 453 -3.35 18.27 -7.61
N ALA A 454 -2.27 18.87 -7.11
CA ALA A 454 -1.86 18.79 -5.72
C ALA A 454 -1.52 20.18 -5.20
N TRP A 455 -1.85 20.41 -3.95
CA TRP A 455 -1.56 21.66 -3.25
C TRP A 455 -1.02 21.37 -1.86
N ASP A 456 0.15 21.92 -1.56
CA ASP A 456 0.73 21.85 -0.23
C ASP A 456 0.16 23.01 0.60
N ASP A 457 -0.60 22.65 1.63
CA ASP A 457 -1.23 23.60 2.51
C ASP A 457 -0.17 24.24 3.45
N PRO A 458 0.06 25.55 3.34
CA PRO A 458 1.00 26.24 4.22
C PRO A 458 0.43 26.51 5.62
N PHE A 459 -0.89 26.34 5.80
CA PHE A 459 -1.63 26.70 7.01
C PHE A 459 -2.28 25.49 7.67
N GLY A 460 -1.73 24.28 7.50
CA GLY A 460 -2.25 23.09 8.14
C GLY A 460 -2.46 23.27 9.64
N PRO A 461 -3.32 22.46 10.30
CA PRO A 461 -3.70 22.67 11.68
C PRO A 461 -2.49 22.68 12.60
N VAL A 462 -2.30 23.81 13.31
CA VAL A 462 -1.22 23.98 14.28
C VAL A 462 -1.56 23.23 15.57
N GLU A 463 -2.85 23.12 15.89
CA GLU A 463 -3.38 22.48 17.08
C GLU A 463 -4.18 21.23 16.78
N GLN A 464 -4.49 20.46 17.81
CA GLN A 464 -5.23 19.20 17.67
C GLN A 464 -6.62 19.43 17.09
N THR A 465 -6.95 18.70 16.06
CA THR A 465 -8.28 18.68 15.45
C THR A 465 -9.32 18.21 16.47
N TYR A 466 -10.37 19.02 16.67
CA TYR A 466 -11.45 18.75 17.60
C TYR A 466 -12.60 17.98 16.95
N ASP A 467 -12.91 18.32 15.69
CA ASP A 467 -13.93 17.65 14.88
C ASP A 467 -13.59 17.69 13.40
N VAL A 468 -14.08 16.71 12.64
CA VAL A 468 -13.92 16.64 11.20
C VAL A 468 -15.21 16.14 10.56
N GLN A 469 -15.63 16.84 9.50
CA GLN A 469 -16.81 16.49 8.72
C GLN A 469 -16.45 16.37 7.23
N VAL A 470 -16.74 15.23 6.63
CA VAL A 470 -16.71 15.11 5.16
C VAL A 470 -17.96 15.74 4.58
N ARG A 471 -17.80 16.55 3.53
CA ARG A 471 -18.88 17.23 2.82
C ARG A 471 -18.89 16.87 1.34
N LEU A 472 -20.09 16.72 0.79
CA LEU A 472 -20.33 16.57 -0.64
C LEU A 472 -21.30 17.64 -1.08
N GLY A 473 -21.15 18.14 -2.29
CA GLY A 473 -22.05 19.16 -2.77
C GLY A 473 -22.08 19.32 -4.29
N ALA A 474 -23.19 19.85 -4.75
CA ALA A 474 -23.36 20.28 -6.14
C ALA A 474 -23.82 21.74 -6.21
N ALA A 475 -23.45 22.41 -7.29
CA ALA A 475 -23.85 23.74 -7.65
C ALA A 475 -24.25 23.81 -9.13
N LYS A 476 -25.06 24.80 -9.49
CA LYS A 476 -25.52 25.14 -10.85
C LYS A 476 -26.46 24.13 -11.47
N ALA A 477 -26.11 22.83 -11.48
CA ALA A 477 -26.94 21.77 -12.05
C ALA A 477 -26.85 20.50 -11.19
N PRO A 478 -27.79 19.54 -11.38
CA PRO A 478 -27.84 18.32 -10.57
C PRO A 478 -26.64 17.39 -10.76
N ALA A 479 -26.36 16.60 -9.70
CA ALA A 479 -25.41 15.52 -9.72
C ALA A 479 -25.88 14.34 -8.85
N VAL A 480 -25.55 13.12 -9.27
CA VAL A 480 -25.80 11.88 -8.52
C VAL A 480 -24.48 11.39 -7.95
N PHE A 481 -24.48 11.07 -6.65
CA PHE A 481 -23.35 10.55 -5.90
C PHE A 481 -23.61 9.09 -5.53
N GLU A 482 -22.67 8.22 -5.83
CA GLU A 482 -22.76 6.78 -5.55
C GLU A 482 -21.42 6.26 -5.01
N GLN A 483 -21.44 5.08 -4.42
CA GLN A 483 -20.23 4.34 -3.98
C GLN A 483 -19.29 5.20 -3.12
N LEU A 484 -19.87 5.91 -2.18
CA LEU A 484 -19.11 6.78 -1.27
C LEU A 484 -18.17 5.97 -0.38
N ARG A 485 -16.94 6.43 -0.29
CA ARG A 485 -15.95 5.87 0.60
C ARG A 485 -15.13 6.96 1.27
N ILE A 486 -14.95 6.80 2.59
CA ILE A 486 -14.07 7.64 3.40
C ILE A 486 -13.00 6.74 3.98
N ASP A 487 -11.76 7.11 3.75
CA ASP A 487 -10.59 6.48 4.36
C ASP A 487 -9.83 7.52 5.19
N ARG A 488 -9.11 7.09 6.22
CA ARG A 488 -8.18 7.92 6.99
C ARG A 488 -6.75 7.44 6.87
N ASP A 489 -5.80 8.31 7.17
CA ASP A 489 -4.38 7.96 7.22
C ASP A 489 -3.99 7.27 8.54
N VAL A 490 -2.77 6.74 8.59
CA VAL A 490 -2.11 6.26 9.80
C VAL A 490 -1.76 7.46 10.68
N TYR A 491 -2.19 7.40 11.93
CA TYR A 491 -1.98 8.44 12.93
C TYR A 491 -1.08 7.91 14.06
N TYR A 492 0.03 8.59 14.30
CA TYR A 492 0.96 8.21 15.37
C TYR A 492 0.53 8.82 16.70
N VAL A 493 0.19 7.96 17.66
CA VAL A 493 -0.21 8.36 19.03
C VAL A 493 0.95 8.20 20.01
N PRO A 494 0.93 8.89 21.16
CA PRO A 494 1.89 8.66 22.22
C PRO A 494 1.93 7.20 22.68
N SER A 495 3.10 6.72 23.08
CA SER A 495 3.26 5.37 23.59
C SER A 495 2.53 5.19 24.93
N ARG A 496 1.84 4.08 25.10
CA ARG A 496 1.18 3.73 26.38
C ARG A 496 2.15 3.23 27.44
N SER A 497 3.31 2.74 27.04
CA SER A 497 4.34 2.18 27.92
C SER A 497 5.66 2.86 27.65
N ASN A 498 6.44 3.11 28.65
CA ASN A 498 7.78 3.70 28.62
C ASN A 498 8.03 4.71 27.47
N ALA A 499 7.84 5.97 27.77
CA ALA A 499 7.91 7.06 26.78
C ALA A 499 9.31 7.69 26.63
N GLN A 500 10.37 6.96 26.96
CA GLN A 500 11.73 7.51 26.99
C GLN A 500 12.17 8.12 25.64
N TYR A 501 11.72 7.55 24.54
CA TYR A 501 12.04 7.99 23.19
C TYR A 501 10.79 8.40 22.39
N ASP A 502 9.74 8.87 23.05
CA ASP A 502 8.50 9.21 22.38
C ASP A 502 8.55 10.61 21.75
N PRO A 503 8.56 10.71 20.41
CA PRO A 503 8.62 11.99 19.71
C PRO A 503 7.34 12.83 19.83
N SER A 504 6.25 12.27 20.34
CA SER A 504 5.01 12.99 20.67
C SER A 504 5.10 13.80 21.97
N ILE A 505 6.07 13.45 22.84
CA ILE A 505 6.27 14.06 24.15
C ILE A 505 7.45 15.02 24.12
N GLN A 506 8.54 14.63 23.44
CA GLN A 506 9.78 15.39 23.37
C GLN A 506 10.46 15.23 22.01
N ALA A 507 11.29 16.20 21.62
CA ALA A 507 12.10 16.08 20.43
C ALA A 507 13.17 14.98 20.61
N ILE A 508 13.30 14.10 19.62
CA ILE A 508 14.22 12.96 19.67
C ILE A 508 15.33 13.17 18.65
N GLU A 509 16.56 13.36 19.13
CA GLU A 509 17.74 13.43 18.27
C GLU A 509 18.21 12.01 17.89
N ILE A 510 18.28 11.72 16.60
CA ILE A 510 18.68 10.42 16.10
C ILE A 510 20.19 10.38 15.92
N PRO A 511 20.91 9.47 16.61
CA PRO A 511 22.35 9.35 16.46
C PRO A 511 22.75 9.06 15.02
N GLN A 512 23.96 9.48 14.63
CA GLN A 512 24.55 9.12 13.34
C GLN A 512 24.58 7.60 13.15
N ARG A 513 24.31 7.12 11.92
CA ARG A 513 24.24 5.71 11.56
C ARG A 513 23.17 4.92 12.33
N SER A 514 22.13 5.62 12.78
CA SER A 514 20.97 5.05 13.46
C SER A 514 19.68 5.57 12.83
N TYR A 515 18.63 4.77 12.94
CA TYR A 515 17.31 5.05 12.38
C TYR A 515 16.26 4.97 13.47
N PHE A 516 15.19 5.72 13.32
CA PHE A 516 14.02 5.63 14.20
C PHE A 516 12.85 5.01 13.44
N VAL A 517 12.18 4.06 14.07
CA VAL A 517 11.12 3.27 13.42
C VAL A 517 9.88 3.21 14.29
N MET A 518 8.70 3.23 13.65
CA MET A 518 7.40 3.11 14.32
C MET A 518 6.53 2.08 13.61
N GLY A 519 5.56 1.51 14.34
CA GLY A 519 4.58 0.61 13.76
C GLY A 519 3.36 1.35 13.25
N ASP A 520 2.77 0.88 12.13
CA ASP A 520 1.56 1.47 11.56
C ASP A 520 0.35 1.30 12.49
N ASN A 521 0.32 0.26 13.32
CA ASN A 521 -0.61 0.12 14.43
C ASN A 521 -0.07 0.84 15.68
N SER A 522 0.02 2.15 15.58
CA SER A 522 0.69 3.00 16.56
C SER A 522 0.30 2.76 18.01
N PRO A 523 -1.00 2.60 18.37
CA PRO A 523 -1.41 2.33 19.75
C PRO A 523 -0.94 0.96 20.29
N ASN A 524 -0.67 0.01 19.40
CA ASN A 524 -0.36 -1.40 19.71
C ASN A 524 1.00 -1.83 19.18
N SER A 525 1.93 -0.89 19.08
CA SER A 525 3.28 -1.17 18.59
C SER A 525 4.31 -0.96 19.68
N GLU A 526 5.08 -2.01 19.95
CA GLU A 526 6.36 -1.89 20.63
C GLU A 526 7.42 -1.53 19.58
N ASP A 527 7.90 -0.29 19.59
CA ASP A 527 8.77 0.26 18.56
C ASP A 527 9.80 1.25 19.13
N GLY A 528 10.37 2.09 18.29
CA GLY A 528 11.40 3.05 18.67
C GLY A 528 11.03 3.94 19.84
N ARG A 529 9.75 4.24 20.07
CA ARG A 529 9.26 4.99 21.23
C ARG A 529 9.62 4.32 22.55
N SER A 530 9.64 2.98 22.57
CA SER A 530 9.92 2.19 23.78
C SER A 530 11.41 1.85 23.95
N TRP A 531 12.12 1.50 22.88
CA TRP A 531 13.48 0.95 22.94
C TRP A 531 14.54 1.75 22.18
N GLY A 532 14.17 2.89 21.52
CA GLY A 532 15.08 3.82 20.89
C GLY A 532 15.43 3.48 19.44
N PHE A 533 16.69 3.36 19.12
CA PHE A 533 17.22 3.42 17.77
C PHE A 533 17.63 2.06 17.21
N VAL A 534 17.49 1.91 15.88
CA VAL A 534 18.03 0.79 15.11
C VAL A 534 19.34 1.24 14.46
N ARG A 535 20.46 0.60 14.78
CA ARG A 535 21.75 0.88 14.15
C ARG A 535 21.74 0.38 12.70
N GLU A 536 22.46 1.07 11.82
CA GLU A 536 22.61 0.70 10.40
C GLU A 536 23.00 -0.77 10.21
N GLY A 537 23.94 -1.28 11.01
CA GLY A 537 24.40 -2.68 10.97
C GLY A 537 23.33 -3.72 11.36
N HIS A 538 22.21 -3.31 11.94
CA HIS A 538 21.08 -4.18 12.26
C HIS A 538 20.05 -4.24 11.12
N MET A 539 20.11 -3.37 10.12
CA MET A 539 19.20 -3.36 8.98
C MET A 539 19.41 -4.61 8.12
N ILE A 540 18.35 -5.37 7.90
CA ILE A 540 18.36 -6.58 7.08
C ILE A 540 17.96 -6.24 5.65
N GLY A 541 16.83 -5.52 5.46
CA GLY A 541 16.36 -5.19 4.13
C GLY A 541 14.99 -4.50 4.13
N ARG A 542 14.53 -4.15 2.92
CA ARG A 542 13.21 -3.56 2.67
C ARG A 542 12.20 -4.66 2.40
N ALA A 543 11.09 -4.66 3.12
CA ALA A 543 9.91 -5.43 2.76
C ALA A 543 9.26 -4.80 1.52
N PHE A 544 8.91 -5.61 0.50
CA PHE A 544 8.40 -5.07 -0.75
C PHE A 544 7.17 -5.77 -1.31
N LEU A 545 6.88 -7.00 -0.89
CA LEU A 545 5.75 -7.77 -1.40
C LEU A 545 5.13 -8.62 -0.29
N VAL A 546 3.81 -8.54 -0.14
CA VAL A 546 3.01 -9.57 0.52
C VAL A 546 2.68 -10.62 -0.53
N PHE A 547 3.11 -11.88 -0.33
CA PHE A 547 2.90 -12.95 -1.29
C PHE A 547 1.95 -14.05 -0.77
N TRP A 548 1.58 -13.99 0.50
CA TRP A 548 0.65 -14.93 1.10
C TRP A 548 -0.26 -14.24 2.14
N PRO A 549 -1.56 -14.55 2.16
CA PRO A 549 -2.27 -15.46 1.26
C PRO A 549 -2.30 -14.92 -0.20
N PRO A 550 -2.31 -15.80 -1.23
CA PRO A 550 -2.23 -15.39 -2.63
C PRO A 550 -3.60 -15.00 -3.20
N THR A 551 -4.37 -14.22 -2.45
CA THR A 551 -5.65 -13.65 -2.91
C THR A 551 -5.41 -12.27 -3.50
N PRO A 552 -6.25 -11.79 -4.43
CA PRO A 552 -6.10 -10.46 -5.04
C PRO A 552 -6.01 -9.32 -4.02
N GLU A 553 -6.64 -9.48 -2.87
CA GLU A 553 -6.67 -8.49 -1.78
C GLU A 553 -5.34 -8.42 -1.01
N HIS A 554 -4.65 -9.57 -0.88
CA HIS A 554 -3.43 -9.69 -0.08
C HIS A 554 -2.15 -9.69 -0.91
N LEU A 555 -2.21 -10.15 -2.18
CA LEU A 555 -1.05 -10.10 -3.08
C LEU A 555 -0.80 -8.66 -3.51
N ARG A 556 0.02 -7.95 -2.74
CA ARG A 556 0.24 -6.52 -2.95
C ARG A 556 1.67 -6.07 -2.63
N LEU A 557 2.06 -4.98 -3.25
CA LEU A 557 3.31 -4.29 -2.91
C LEU A 557 3.22 -3.64 -1.53
N ILE A 558 4.31 -3.75 -0.77
CA ILE A 558 4.51 -3.01 0.48
C ILE A 558 5.24 -1.72 0.11
N ARG A 559 4.61 -0.60 0.43
CA ARG A 559 5.06 0.74 0.05
C ARG A 559 5.42 1.58 1.25
#